data_0bfad314a8e3c2e0d0c3779455d8bd25
#
_entry.id   0bfad314a8e3c2e0d0c3779455d8bd25
#
_cell.length_a   1.000
_cell.length_b   1.000
_cell.length_c   1.000
_cell.angle_alpha   90.00
_cell.angle_beta   90.00
_cell.angle_gamma   90.00
#
_symmetry.space_group_name_H-M   'P 1'
#
loop_
_entity.id
_entity.type
_entity.pdbx_description
1 polymer ?
#
loop_
_entity_poly.entity_id
_entity_poly.type
_entity_poly.pdbx_seq_one_letter_code
_entity_poly.pdbx_strand_id
1 'polypeptide(L)'
;MGNLTVSQANNIWSPNGNSLAVFVDGVSGILKLKDALGNVQPFEDYVTVMYGTGGIYSQTANSTPITATTSELTLIDGGVGTLNVPANGFSVGDSYIANLSGIMSAKNNNSLIIRIKSGNVVLAQSQPLVMPAINNQVWNLQVNFTIRTIGGANIASIVTAGEMHVLKLASGTQEGFGFSAINNTTFNTTILNTLNITAQWSSTDVQNSIYTNLFVLTKIY
;
A
#
# COMPACT_ATOMS: atom_id res chain seq x y z
N MET A 1 17.30 -30.00 -26.82
CA MET A 1 16.50 -29.57 -25.66
C MET A 1 17.02 -30.35 -24.47
N GLY A 2 17.61 -29.72 -23.48
CA GLY A 2 18.01 -30.37 -22.25
C GLY A 2 16.79 -30.63 -21.36
N ASN A 3 16.64 -31.85 -20.88
CA ASN A 3 15.63 -32.16 -19.86
C ASN A 3 16.10 -31.63 -18.51
N LEU A 4 15.31 -30.74 -17.89
CA LEU A 4 15.52 -30.37 -16.50
C LEU A 4 14.93 -31.46 -15.62
N THR A 5 15.81 -32.23 -14.90
CA THR A 5 15.37 -33.19 -13.92
C THR A 5 15.42 -32.55 -12.54
N VAL A 6 14.26 -32.38 -11.91
CA VAL A 6 14.16 -31.84 -10.53
C VAL A 6 14.03 -33.04 -9.60
N SER A 7 14.99 -33.24 -8.70
CA SER A 7 14.97 -34.32 -7.71
C SER A 7 14.22 -33.89 -6.45
N GLN A 8 13.37 -34.76 -5.92
CA GLN A 8 12.84 -34.57 -4.57
C GLN A 8 13.97 -34.74 -3.55
N ALA A 9 14.15 -33.79 -2.68
CA ALA A 9 15.16 -33.86 -1.64
C ALA A 9 14.71 -33.22 -0.35
N ASN A 10 14.94 -33.93 0.75
CA ASN A 10 14.69 -33.40 2.11
C ASN A 10 15.87 -32.60 2.66
N ASN A 11 17.00 -32.62 1.99
CA ASN A 11 18.20 -31.89 2.39
C ASN A 11 18.92 -31.36 1.14
N ILE A 12 18.60 -30.10 0.80
CA ILE A 12 19.20 -29.38 -0.33
C ILE A 12 20.37 -28.55 0.18
N TRP A 13 21.54 -28.75 -0.44
CA TRP A 13 22.71 -27.92 -0.18
C TRP A 13 22.40 -26.45 -0.50
N SER A 14 23.00 -25.51 0.24
CA SER A 14 22.87 -24.07 -0.06
C SER A 14 23.78 -23.71 -1.23
N PRO A 15 23.26 -23.03 -2.27
CA PRO A 15 24.07 -22.61 -3.39
C PRO A 15 25.09 -21.54 -2.97
N ASN A 16 26.16 -21.39 -3.73
CA ASN A 16 27.20 -20.40 -3.46
C ASN A 16 26.93 -19.08 -4.21
N GLY A 17 27.30 -17.96 -3.58
CA GLY A 17 27.25 -16.64 -4.21
C GLY A 17 25.81 -16.22 -4.61
N ASN A 18 25.64 -15.76 -5.86
CA ASN A 18 24.37 -15.28 -6.40
C ASN A 18 23.53 -16.39 -7.06
N SER A 19 23.79 -17.66 -6.76
CA SER A 19 23.04 -18.79 -7.31
C SER A 19 21.83 -19.12 -6.45
N LEU A 20 20.81 -19.71 -7.08
CA LEU A 20 19.61 -20.24 -6.43
C LEU A 20 19.51 -21.73 -6.70
N ALA A 21 19.17 -22.52 -5.70
CA ALA A 21 18.83 -23.93 -5.87
C ALA A 21 17.30 -24.06 -6.04
N VAL A 22 16.87 -24.71 -7.13
CA VAL A 22 15.46 -25.03 -7.38
C VAL A 22 15.24 -26.51 -7.05
N PHE A 23 14.24 -26.83 -6.26
CA PHE A 23 13.95 -28.21 -5.85
C PHE A 23 12.47 -28.41 -5.56
N VAL A 24 12.03 -29.69 -5.56
CA VAL A 24 10.70 -30.05 -5.06
C VAL A 24 10.86 -30.49 -3.61
N ASP A 25 10.13 -29.84 -2.72
CA ASP A 25 10.08 -30.16 -1.31
C ASP A 25 9.47 -31.56 -1.12
N GLY A 26 10.21 -32.49 -0.47
CA GLY A 26 9.80 -33.88 -0.34
C GLY A 26 8.61 -34.11 0.58
N VAL A 27 8.21 -33.12 1.39
CA VAL A 27 7.07 -33.19 2.31
C VAL A 27 5.82 -32.61 1.67
N SER A 28 5.95 -31.42 1.10
CA SER A 28 4.80 -30.68 0.53
C SER A 28 4.57 -30.96 -0.96
N GLY A 29 5.56 -31.51 -1.66
CA GLY A 29 5.51 -31.69 -3.12
C GLY A 29 5.59 -30.38 -3.92
N ILE A 30 5.80 -29.24 -3.27
CA ILE A 30 5.83 -27.92 -3.88
C ILE A 30 7.23 -27.61 -4.40
N LEU A 31 7.30 -26.95 -5.56
CA LEU A 31 8.55 -26.40 -6.09
C LEU A 31 9.00 -25.22 -5.24
N LYS A 32 10.24 -25.26 -4.75
CA LYS A 32 10.83 -24.24 -3.87
C LYS A 32 12.17 -23.74 -4.39
N LEU A 33 12.55 -22.56 -3.94
CA LEU A 33 13.87 -21.97 -4.13
C LEU A 33 14.61 -21.89 -2.80
N LYS A 34 15.93 -22.13 -2.85
CA LYS A 34 16.83 -21.89 -1.71
C LYS A 34 17.95 -20.95 -2.14
N ASP A 35 18.16 -19.89 -1.37
CA ASP A 35 19.26 -18.94 -1.60
C ASP A 35 20.56 -19.37 -0.92
N ALA A 36 21.62 -18.61 -1.18
CA ALA A 36 22.95 -18.85 -0.60
C ALA A 36 22.99 -18.70 0.94
N LEU A 37 22.03 -18.00 1.53
CA LEU A 37 21.89 -17.83 2.98
C LEU A 37 21.10 -18.97 3.63
N GLY A 38 20.53 -19.85 2.81
CA GLY A 38 19.73 -20.99 3.26
C GLY A 38 18.24 -20.72 3.39
N ASN A 39 17.75 -19.52 3.03
CA ASN A 39 16.32 -19.22 3.05
C ASN A 39 15.61 -20.03 1.97
N VAL A 40 14.44 -20.56 2.31
CA VAL A 40 13.61 -21.37 1.43
C VAL A 40 12.26 -20.71 1.27
N GLN A 41 11.82 -20.55 0.02
CA GLN A 41 10.49 -20.00 -0.31
C GLN A 41 9.84 -20.75 -1.48
N PRO A 42 8.51 -20.79 -1.60
CA PRO A 42 7.82 -21.34 -2.76
C PRO A 42 8.29 -20.65 -4.06
N PHE A 43 8.41 -21.42 -5.14
CA PHE A 43 8.83 -20.89 -6.44
C PHE A 43 7.81 -19.89 -6.99
N GLU A 44 6.53 -20.12 -6.77
CA GLU A 44 5.44 -19.24 -7.16
C GLU A 44 5.53 -17.85 -6.51
N ASP A 45 5.92 -17.78 -5.23
CA ASP A 45 6.14 -16.50 -4.54
C ASP A 45 7.29 -15.71 -5.17
N TYR A 46 8.36 -16.42 -5.55
CA TYR A 46 9.51 -15.81 -6.22
C TYR A 46 9.15 -15.29 -7.62
N VAL A 47 8.39 -16.07 -8.40
CA VAL A 47 7.91 -15.66 -9.72
C VAL A 47 6.98 -14.45 -9.62
N THR A 48 6.08 -14.41 -8.65
CA THR A 48 5.19 -13.28 -8.40
C THR A 48 5.97 -12.00 -8.08
N VAL A 49 7.02 -12.10 -7.29
CA VAL A 49 7.92 -10.97 -6.98
C VAL A 49 8.72 -10.52 -8.20
N MET A 50 9.14 -11.45 -9.09
CA MET A 50 9.96 -11.11 -10.26
C MET A 50 9.15 -10.58 -11.47
N TYR A 51 7.90 -11.04 -11.65
CA TYR A 51 7.11 -10.73 -12.87
C TYR A 51 5.85 -9.90 -12.63
N GLY A 52 5.68 -9.37 -11.44
CA GLY A 52 5.12 -8.06 -11.29
C GLY A 52 3.74 -7.80 -10.89
N THR A 53 2.68 -8.44 -11.02
CA THR A 53 1.39 -8.04 -10.43
C THR A 53 1.05 -8.96 -9.25
N GLY A 54 1.45 -8.55 -8.06
CA GLY A 54 1.15 -9.29 -6.84
C GLY A 54 0.42 -8.42 -5.83
N GLY A 55 -0.59 -8.97 -5.15
CA GLY A 55 -1.15 -8.36 -3.95
C GLY A 55 -0.05 -8.26 -2.89
N ILE A 56 0.25 -7.05 -2.43
CA ILE A 56 1.29 -6.80 -1.43
C ILE A 56 0.68 -6.78 -0.04
N TYR A 57 -0.52 -6.23 0.07
CA TYR A 57 -1.24 -6.12 1.33
C TYR A 57 -2.75 -6.18 1.10
N SER A 58 -3.45 -6.82 2.00
CA SER A 58 -4.91 -6.84 2.04
C SER A 58 -5.41 -6.69 3.47
N GLN A 59 -6.37 -5.79 3.67
CA GLN A 59 -7.01 -5.61 4.97
C GLN A 59 -7.99 -6.75 5.24
N THR A 60 -7.97 -7.29 6.46
CA THR A 60 -8.79 -8.45 6.87
C THR A 60 -9.84 -8.10 7.92
N ALA A 61 -9.81 -6.85 8.42
CA ALA A 61 -10.78 -6.32 9.38
C ALA A 61 -11.03 -4.83 9.10
N ASN A 62 -12.12 -4.28 9.61
CA ASN A 62 -12.35 -2.84 9.54
C ASN A 62 -11.22 -2.10 10.27
N SER A 63 -10.81 -0.95 9.72
CA SER A 63 -9.90 -0.07 10.46
C SER A 63 -10.58 0.54 11.68
N THR A 64 -9.79 1.00 12.62
CA THR A 64 -10.28 1.77 13.76
C THR A 64 -10.95 3.05 13.28
N PRO A 65 -12.21 3.33 13.61
CA PRO A 65 -12.89 4.55 13.19
C PRO A 65 -12.20 5.81 13.69
N ILE A 66 -11.94 6.76 12.78
CA ILE A 66 -11.45 8.10 13.11
C ILE A 66 -12.67 8.98 13.37
N THR A 67 -13.02 9.18 14.63
CA THR A 67 -14.23 9.88 15.05
C THR A 67 -13.95 10.90 16.15
N ALA A 68 -14.68 12.00 16.18
CA ALA A 68 -14.64 13.03 17.20
C ALA A 68 -13.22 13.53 17.57
N THR A 69 -12.31 13.59 16.58
CA THR A 69 -10.91 14.01 16.80
C THR A 69 -10.38 14.85 15.66
N THR A 70 -9.46 15.75 15.99
CA THR A 70 -8.67 16.52 15.02
C THR A 70 -7.26 15.94 14.84
N SER A 71 -6.95 14.82 15.49
CA SER A 71 -5.68 14.15 15.29
C SER A 71 -5.64 13.48 13.92
N GLU A 72 -4.48 13.53 13.28
CA GLU A 72 -4.21 12.72 12.08
C GLU A 72 -4.04 11.26 12.49
N LEU A 73 -4.88 10.37 11.97
CA LEU A 73 -4.87 8.95 12.27
C LEU A 73 -4.87 8.11 10.98
N THR A 74 -4.41 6.86 11.11
CA THR A 74 -4.35 5.92 9.97
C THR A 74 -5.73 5.45 9.55
N LEU A 75 -5.93 5.29 8.24
CA LEU A 75 -7.08 4.60 7.63
C LEU A 75 -6.78 3.11 7.36
N ILE A 76 -5.53 2.68 7.53
CA ILE A 76 -5.07 1.34 7.19
C ILE A 76 -4.47 0.69 8.43
N ASP A 77 -5.21 -0.26 9.01
CA ASP A 77 -4.79 -1.11 10.11
C ASP A 77 -5.44 -2.50 9.99
N GLY A 78 -4.81 -3.51 10.55
CA GLY A 78 -5.39 -4.85 10.62
C GLY A 78 -5.48 -5.59 9.28
N GLY A 79 -4.36 -6.05 8.73
CA GLY A 79 -4.33 -6.82 7.49
C GLY A 79 -3.18 -7.82 7.42
N VAL A 80 -3.05 -8.47 6.26
CA VAL A 80 -2.00 -9.42 5.92
C VAL A 80 -1.14 -8.89 4.77
N GLY A 81 0.11 -9.31 4.72
CA GLY A 81 1.10 -8.80 3.76
C GLY A 81 2.00 -7.73 4.37
N THR A 82 2.60 -6.89 3.54
CA THR A 82 3.54 -5.87 3.98
C THR A 82 3.19 -4.50 3.41
N LEU A 83 3.32 -3.47 4.25
CA LEU A 83 3.28 -2.05 3.85
C LEU A 83 4.70 -1.47 3.81
N ASN A 84 5.71 -2.30 4.04
CA ASN A 84 7.09 -1.90 4.15
C ASN A 84 7.88 -2.24 2.88
N VAL A 85 8.69 -1.30 2.44
CA VAL A 85 9.75 -1.54 1.46
C VAL A 85 11.08 -1.31 2.19
N PRO A 86 11.97 -2.32 2.25
CA PRO A 86 13.26 -2.17 2.93
C PRO A 86 14.14 -1.11 2.28
N ALA A 87 15.16 -0.66 2.99
CA ALA A 87 16.16 0.25 2.45
C ALA A 87 16.73 -0.29 1.12
N ASN A 88 16.78 0.55 0.09
CA ASN A 88 17.20 0.22 -1.27
C ASN A 88 16.34 -0.86 -1.98
N GLY A 89 15.11 -1.10 -1.50
CA GLY A 89 14.21 -2.09 -2.08
C GLY A 89 13.38 -1.60 -3.26
N PHE A 90 13.42 -0.30 -3.58
CA PHE A 90 12.76 0.26 -4.75
C PHE A 90 13.63 0.20 -6.00
N SER A 91 12.98 0.03 -7.13
CA SER A 91 13.56 0.23 -8.47
C SER A 91 12.88 1.40 -9.19
N VAL A 92 13.59 2.01 -10.13
CA VAL A 92 12.99 3.02 -11.02
C VAL A 92 11.90 2.37 -11.86
N GLY A 93 10.71 2.99 -11.88
CA GLY A 93 9.53 2.45 -12.56
C GLY A 93 8.59 1.66 -11.64
N ASP A 94 9.03 1.22 -10.45
CA ASP A 94 8.14 0.56 -9.50
C ASP A 94 6.85 1.36 -9.34
N SER A 95 5.73 0.74 -9.65
CA SER A 95 4.41 1.37 -9.66
C SER A 95 3.41 0.56 -8.87
N TYR A 96 2.54 1.25 -8.13
CA TYR A 96 1.62 0.64 -7.20
C TYR A 96 0.24 1.28 -7.29
N ILE A 97 -0.78 0.48 -7.01
CA ILE A 97 -2.17 0.92 -6.80
C ILE A 97 -2.61 0.52 -5.40
N ALA A 98 -3.10 1.49 -4.64
CA ALA A 98 -3.80 1.29 -3.38
C ALA A 98 -5.28 1.63 -3.58
N ASN A 99 -6.14 0.66 -3.38
CA ASN A 99 -7.59 0.82 -3.44
C ASN A 99 -8.17 0.67 -2.04
N LEU A 100 -8.88 1.71 -1.58
CA LEU A 100 -9.58 1.72 -0.30
C LEU A 100 -11.06 1.97 -0.51
N SER A 101 -11.86 1.35 0.33
CA SER A 101 -13.30 1.62 0.45
C SER A 101 -13.71 1.54 1.90
N GLY A 102 -14.73 2.28 2.28
CA GLY A 102 -15.20 2.30 3.65
C GLY A 102 -16.50 3.05 3.83
N ILE A 103 -16.80 3.38 5.09
CA ILE A 103 -17.98 4.13 5.47
C ILE A 103 -17.55 5.45 6.12
N MET A 104 -18.30 6.50 5.81
CA MET A 104 -18.06 7.83 6.33
C MET A 104 -19.36 8.51 6.74
N SER A 105 -19.28 9.29 7.82
CA SER A 105 -20.25 10.30 8.21
C SER A 105 -19.53 11.63 8.37
N ALA A 106 -20.16 12.72 8.03
CA ALA A 106 -19.59 14.05 8.18
C ALA A 106 -20.65 15.08 8.56
N LYS A 107 -20.30 15.97 9.48
CA LYS A 107 -21.06 17.17 9.73
C LYS A 107 -20.89 18.17 8.59
N ASN A 108 -21.97 18.83 8.21
CA ASN A 108 -21.94 19.88 7.21
C ASN A 108 -20.90 20.96 7.54
N ASN A 109 -20.12 21.37 6.53
CA ASN A 109 -19.05 22.39 6.62
C ASN A 109 -17.82 21.98 7.46
N ASN A 110 -17.71 20.75 7.91
CA ASN A 110 -16.44 20.27 8.45
C ASN A 110 -15.52 19.81 7.31
N SER A 111 -14.22 19.97 7.48
CA SER A 111 -13.27 19.58 6.45
C SER A 111 -12.55 18.28 6.79
N LEU A 112 -12.22 17.53 5.75
CA LEU A 112 -11.40 16.31 5.79
C LEU A 112 -10.13 16.54 4.97
N ILE A 113 -8.99 16.09 5.49
CA ILE A 113 -7.73 16.02 4.76
C ILE A 113 -7.30 14.57 4.70
N ILE A 114 -6.94 14.10 3.50
CA ILE A 114 -6.32 12.79 3.27
C ILE A 114 -4.84 13.00 2.96
N ARG A 115 -3.97 12.18 3.58
CA ARG A 115 -2.52 12.17 3.30
C ARG A 115 -2.04 10.79 2.94
N ILE A 116 -1.16 10.75 1.97
CA ILE A 116 -0.39 9.57 1.58
C ILE A 116 1.02 9.78 2.09
N LYS A 117 1.53 8.84 2.90
CA LYS A 117 2.80 9.01 3.61
C LYS A 117 3.70 7.79 3.42
N SER A 118 5.00 8.04 3.49
CA SER A 118 6.01 7.02 3.76
C SER A 118 6.63 7.31 5.12
N GLY A 119 6.28 6.50 6.12
CA GLY A 119 6.58 6.82 7.51
C GLY A 119 6.02 8.19 7.89
N ASN A 120 6.91 9.13 8.25
CA ASN A 120 6.53 10.52 8.58
C ASN A 120 6.55 11.47 7.37
N VAL A 121 7.05 11.03 6.22
CA VAL A 121 7.16 11.85 5.01
C VAL A 121 5.82 11.89 4.29
N VAL A 122 5.26 13.08 4.09
CA VAL A 122 4.05 13.27 3.27
C VAL A 122 4.46 13.20 1.80
N LEU A 123 3.95 12.21 1.08
CA LEU A 123 4.17 12.04 -0.36
C LEU A 123 3.19 12.88 -1.18
N ALA A 124 1.93 12.89 -0.75
CA ALA A 124 0.88 13.74 -1.29
C ALA A 124 -0.20 14.00 -0.24
N GLN A 125 -0.92 15.10 -0.37
CA GLN A 125 -2.11 15.37 0.44
C GLN A 125 -3.18 16.11 -0.35
N SER A 126 -4.43 15.91 0.02
CA SER A 126 -5.55 16.69 -0.50
C SER A 126 -5.53 18.10 0.06
N GLN A 127 -6.18 19.04 -0.65
CA GLN A 127 -6.65 20.25 0.01
C GLN A 127 -7.68 19.89 1.11
N PRO A 128 -7.91 20.75 2.12
CA PRO A 128 -9.02 20.56 3.03
C PRO A 128 -10.34 20.49 2.25
N LEU A 129 -10.98 19.32 2.27
CA LEU A 129 -12.25 19.11 1.59
C LEU A 129 -13.39 19.46 2.52
N VAL A 130 -14.14 20.51 2.19
CA VAL A 130 -15.35 20.88 2.93
C VAL A 130 -16.45 19.87 2.61
N MET A 131 -16.86 19.13 3.63
CA MET A 131 -17.82 18.04 3.50
C MET A 131 -19.27 18.55 3.60
N PRO A 132 -20.18 18.02 2.78
CA PRO A 132 -21.62 18.14 3.03
C PRO A 132 -22.02 17.29 4.24
N ALA A 133 -23.27 17.44 4.71
CA ALA A 133 -23.81 16.47 5.67
C ALA A 133 -23.88 15.07 5.03
N ILE A 134 -23.19 14.11 5.65
CA ILE A 134 -23.12 12.71 5.24
C ILE A 134 -23.46 11.84 6.44
N ASN A 135 -24.23 10.78 6.22
CA ASN A 135 -24.54 9.80 7.26
C ASN A 135 -24.40 8.38 6.71
N ASN A 136 -23.40 7.66 7.21
CA ASN A 136 -23.11 6.26 6.86
C ASN A 136 -23.08 5.97 5.36
N GLN A 137 -22.38 6.81 4.59
CA GLN A 137 -22.23 6.63 3.14
C GLN A 137 -20.91 5.96 2.79
N VAL A 138 -20.95 5.23 1.68
CA VAL A 138 -19.74 4.61 1.12
C VAL A 138 -18.83 5.68 0.54
N TRP A 139 -17.53 5.53 0.80
CA TRP A 139 -16.48 6.29 0.14
C TRP A 139 -15.47 5.32 -0.51
N ASN A 140 -14.79 5.79 -1.54
CA ASN A 140 -13.71 5.08 -2.22
C ASN A 140 -12.53 6.03 -2.41
N LEU A 141 -11.33 5.50 -2.28
CA LEU A 141 -10.08 6.20 -2.58
C LEU A 141 -9.19 5.27 -3.40
N GLN A 142 -8.77 5.73 -4.56
CA GLN A 142 -7.70 5.11 -5.33
C GLN A 142 -6.45 5.98 -5.25
N VAL A 143 -5.32 5.37 -4.97
CA VAL A 143 -4.01 6.02 -4.96
C VAL A 143 -3.09 5.27 -5.90
N ASN A 144 -2.44 6.03 -6.79
CA ASN A 144 -1.41 5.53 -7.69
C ASN A 144 -0.10 6.20 -7.33
N PHE A 145 1.00 5.46 -7.29
CA PHE A 145 2.33 6.03 -7.11
C PHE A 145 3.40 5.28 -7.89
N THR A 146 4.37 6.03 -8.41
CA THR A 146 5.47 5.52 -9.22
C THR A 146 6.80 6.13 -8.77
N ILE A 147 7.80 5.27 -8.62
CA ILE A 147 9.17 5.68 -8.32
C ILE A 147 9.84 6.17 -9.61
N ARG A 148 10.22 7.44 -9.67
CA ARG A 148 10.89 8.03 -10.83
C ARG A 148 12.40 7.97 -10.77
N THR A 149 12.96 8.18 -9.57
CA THR A 149 14.41 8.07 -9.29
C THR A 149 14.61 7.47 -7.91
N ILE A 150 15.70 6.74 -7.73
CA ILE A 150 16.11 6.16 -6.45
C ILE A 150 17.32 6.89 -5.89
N GLY A 151 17.49 6.88 -4.55
CA GLY A 151 18.60 7.54 -3.86
C GLY A 151 18.18 8.12 -2.51
N GLY A 152 19.03 8.95 -1.93
CA GLY A 152 18.71 9.71 -0.72
C GLY A 152 17.71 10.83 -0.97
N ALA A 153 17.35 11.55 0.10
CA ALA A 153 16.54 12.77 0.00
C ALA A 153 17.20 13.79 -0.97
N ASN A 154 16.39 14.53 -1.73
CA ASN A 154 16.79 15.42 -2.84
C ASN A 154 17.37 14.72 -4.08
N ILE A 155 17.45 13.37 -4.09
CA ILE A 155 17.86 12.56 -5.25
C ILE A 155 16.70 11.67 -5.68
N ALA A 156 16.09 10.94 -4.74
CA ALA A 156 14.93 10.11 -5.02
C ALA A 156 13.70 10.95 -5.35
N SER A 157 12.84 10.42 -6.21
CA SER A 157 11.59 11.08 -6.62
C SER A 157 10.46 10.07 -6.77
N ILE A 158 9.30 10.42 -6.22
CA ILE A 158 8.05 9.66 -6.34
C ILE A 158 6.93 10.57 -6.80
N VAL A 159 6.12 10.09 -7.73
CA VAL A 159 4.84 10.72 -8.09
C VAL A 159 3.73 9.97 -7.39
N THR A 160 2.84 10.70 -6.75
CA THR A 160 1.66 10.15 -6.07
C THR A 160 0.43 10.91 -6.53
N ALA A 161 -0.61 10.21 -6.95
CA ALA A 161 -1.92 10.76 -7.28
C ALA A 161 -2.99 9.99 -6.54
N GLY A 162 -3.96 10.71 -5.95
CA GLY A 162 -5.11 10.13 -5.26
C GLY A 162 -6.41 10.70 -5.81
N GLU A 163 -7.45 9.87 -5.85
CA GLU A 163 -8.80 10.25 -6.24
C GLU A 163 -9.78 9.63 -5.25
N MET A 164 -10.55 10.48 -4.57
CA MET A 164 -11.56 10.06 -3.59
C MET A 164 -12.96 10.41 -4.07
N HIS A 165 -13.89 9.50 -3.87
CA HIS A 165 -15.31 9.65 -4.13
C HIS A 165 -16.14 9.33 -2.90
N VAL A 166 -17.21 10.09 -2.69
CA VAL A 166 -18.18 9.87 -1.62
C VAL A 166 -19.60 10.09 -2.14
N LEU A 167 -20.54 9.30 -1.65
CA LEU A 167 -21.95 9.42 -2.02
C LEU A 167 -22.65 10.43 -1.10
N LYS A 168 -23.30 11.46 -1.67
CA LYS A 168 -24.18 12.38 -0.92
C LYS A 168 -25.52 11.72 -0.62
N LEU A 169 -25.94 11.77 0.64
CA LEU A 169 -27.19 11.18 1.07
C LEU A 169 -28.44 11.84 0.42
N ALA A 170 -28.44 13.16 0.32
CA ALA A 170 -29.66 13.92 -0.07
C ALA A 170 -30.01 13.84 -1.55
N SER A 171 -29.07 13.51 -2.43
CA SER A 171 -29.28 13.56 -3.88
C SER A 171 -28.90 12.27 -4.61
N GLY A 172 -28.28 11.30 -3.92
CA GLY A 172 -27.67 10.16 -4.57
C GLY A 172 -26.51 10.52 -5.53
N THR A 173 -26.07 11.78 -5.53
CA THR A 173 -24.93 12.23 -6.34
C THR A 173 -23.62 11.89 -5.69
N GLN A 174 -22.69 11.46 -6.52
CA GLN A 174 -21.30 11.23 -6.10
C GLN A 174 -20.53 12.56 -6.14
N GLU A 175 -19.82 12.86 -5.08
CA GLU A 175 -18.80 13.92 -5.07
C GLU A 175 -17.42 13.29 -4.99
N GLY A 176 -16.45 13.94 -5.62
CA GLY A 176 -15.08 13.47 -5.62
C GLY A 176 -14.10 14.63 -5.69
N PHE A 177 -12.87 14.34 -5.33
CA PHE A 177 -11.73 15.22 -5.47
C PHE A 177 -10.49 14.43 -5.79
N GLY A 178 -9.61 15.03 -6.60
CA GLY A 178 -8.30 14.48 -6.92
C GLY A 178 -7.20 15.36 -6.35
N PHE A 179 -6.06 14.75 -6.09
CA PHE A 179 -4.83 15.43 -5.72
C PHE A 179 -3.62 14.69 -6.28
N SER A 180 -2.55 15.42 -6.58
CA SER A 180 -1.30 14.81 -7.00
C SER A 180 -0.11 15.63 -6.54
N ALA A 181 1.01 14.95 -6.33
CA ALA A 181 2.27 15.59 -5.95
C ALA A 181 3.47 14.80 -6.49
N ILE A 182 4.54 15.52 -6.70
CA ILE A 182 5.87 14.96 -6.91
C ILE A 182 6.68 15.30 -5.66
N ASN A 183 7.09 14.29 -4.91
CA ASN A 183 8.04 14.48 -3.83
C ASN A 183 9.43 14.09 -4.31
N ASN A 184 10.28 15.08 -4.47
CA ASN A 184 11.68 14.96 -4.87
C ASN A 184 12.64 15.62 -3.86
N THR A 185 12.15 15.98 -2.67
CA THR A 185 12.93 16.67 -1.65
C THR A 185 13.12 15.86 -0.37
N THR A 186 12.08 15.15 0.08
CA THR A 186 12.09 14.42 1.35
C THR A 186 11.91 12.92 1.17
N PHE A 187 11.47 12.45 -0.01
CA PHE A 187 11.42 11.04 -0.32
C PHE A 187 12.85 10.46 -0.40
N ASN A 188 13.04 9.29 0.21
CA ASN A 188 14.34 8.66 0.33
C ASN A 188 14.19 7.14 0.22
N THR A 189 14.80 6.52 -0.80
CA THR A 189 14.74 5.07 -1.01
C THR A 189 15.85 4.31 -0.29
N THR A 190 16.83 5.00 0.32
CA THR A 190 17.96 4.35 1.03
C THR A 190 17.62 3.98 2.48
N ILE A 191 16.40 4.26 2.92
CA ILE A 191 15.88 3.92 4.26
C ILE A 191 14.65 3.02 4.14
N LEU A 192 14.19 2.46 5.25
CA LEU A 192 12.90 1.77 5.33
C LEU A 192 11.77 2.74 4.98
N ASN A 193 10.91 2.35 4.05
CA ASN A 193 9.70 3.08 3.68
C ASN A 193 8.48 2.29 4.11
N THR A 194 7.56 2.92 4.84
CA THR A 194 6.31 2.31 5.31
C THR A 194 5.13 3.11 4.77
N LEU A 195 4.32 2.52 3.90
CA LEU A 195 3.10 3.18 3.41
C LEU A 195 2.14 3.41 4.55
N ASN A 196 1.64 4.63 4.65
CA ASN A 196 0.50 4.99 5.49
C ASN A 196 -0.44 5.92 4.73
N ILE A 197 -1.74 5.70 4.91
CA ILE A 197 -2.80 6.56 4.38
C ILE A 197 -3.58 7.03 5.58
N THR A 198 -3.64 8.34 5.77
CA THR A 198 -4.19 8.96 6.97
C THR A 198 -5.33 9.91 6.64
N ALA A 199 -6.21 10.11 7.61
CA ALA A 199 -7.26 11.11 7.56
C ALA A 199 -7.20 12.04 8.77
N GLN A 200 -7.62 13.28 8.58
CA GLN A 200 -7.69 14.28 9.64
C GLN A 200 -8.93 15.15 9.47
N TRP A 201 -9.77 15.18 10.48
CA TRP A 201 -10.93 16.07 10.54
C TRP A 201 -10.54 17.47 11.04
N SER A 202 -11.28 18.49 10.61
CA SER A 202 -11.09 19.87 11.08
C SER A 202 -11.72 20.14 12.45
N SER A 203 -12.55 19.25 12.97
CA SER A 203 -13.23 19.41 14.26
C SER A 203 -13.46 18.09 14.99
N THR A 204 -13.71 18.18 16.28
CA THR A 204 -14.03 17.07 17.18
C THR A 204 -15.53 16.74 17.22
N ASP A 205 -16.29 17.14 16.19
CA ASP A 205 -17.73 16.87 16.14
C ASP A 205 -17.99 15.37 16.07
N VAL A 206 -18.91 14.88 16.89
CA VAL A 206 -19.26 13.45 17.00
C VAL A 206 -19.93 12.88 15.75
N GLN A 207 -20.41 13.74 14.83
CA GLN A 207 -20.95 13.33 13.55
C GLN A 207 -19.87 13.01 12.54
N ASN A 208 -18.61 13.39 12.79
CA ASN A 208 -17.49 13.04 11.94
C ASN A 208 -16.99 11.66 12.28
N SER A 209 -16.99 10.79 11.28
CA SER A 209 -16.44 9.43 11.37
C SER A 209 -16.01 8.96 10.00
N ILE A 210 -14.86 8.30 9.91
CA ILE A 210 -14.39 7.61 8.71
C ILE A 210 -13.62 6.37 9.12
N TYR A 211 -13.87 5.27 8.43
CA TYR A 211 -13.09 4.05 8.58
C TYR A 211 -13.06 3.27 7.26
N THR A 212 -12.06 2.42 7.11
CA THR A 212 -11.86 1.56 5.94
C THR A 212 -12.37 0.16 6.25
N ASN A 213 -13.12 -0.44 5.36
CA ASN A 213 -13.55 -1.84 5.44
C ASN A 213 -12.89 -2.71 4.35
N LEU A 214 -12.27 -2.10 3.36
CA LEU A 214 -11.52 -2.78 2.31
C LEU A 214 -10.28 -1.95 1.97
N PHE A 215 -9.12 -2.56 2.01
CA PHE A 215 -7.88 -2.00 1.46
C PHE A 215 -7.07 -3.09 0.80
N VAL A 216 -6.65 -2.85 -0.43
CA VAL A 216 -5.75 -3.70 -1.19
C VAL A 216 -4.64 -2.85 -1.79
N LEU A 217 -3.40 -3.27 -1.57
CA LEU A 217 -2.21 -2.70 -2.21
C LEU A 217 -1.65 -3.70 -3.21
N THR A 218 -1.45 -3.27 -4.44
CA THR A 218 -0.93 -4.10 -5.53
C THR A 218 0.24 -3.39 -6.20
N LYS A 219 1.32 -4.12 -6.45
CA LYS A 219 2.38 -3.70 -7.36
C LYS A 219 1.95 -4.04 -8.79
N ILE A 220 2.05 -3.08 -9.71
CA ILE A 220 1.65 -3.23 -11.11
C ILE A 220 2.83 -3.20 -12.08
N TYR A 221 3.99 -2.75 -11.62
CA TYR A 221 5.24 -2.77 -12.35
C TYR A 221 6.43 -2.82 -11.38
#